data_0127e73eb16dec4d12cb56764f80be53
#
_entry.id   0127e73eb16dec4d12cb56764f80be53
#
_cell.length_a   1.000
_cell.length_b   1.000
_cell.length_c   1.000
_cell.angle_alpha   90.00
_cell.angle_beta   90.00
_cell.angle_gamma   90.00
#
_symmetry.space_group_name_H-M   'P 1'
#
loop_
_entity.id
_entity.type
_entity.pdbx_description
1 polymer ?
#
loop_
_entity_poly.entity_id
_entity_poly.type
_entity_poly.pdbx_seq_one_letter_code
_entity_poly.pdbx_strand_id
1 'polypeptide(L)'
;LTANTTANGNTAVGYQAGTTNTTGTQYTFVGYRAGYQQSGASYGSTAVGYEALYAAGGPQRNTAIGQQALYATTNYGDNNTGVGYRVLFNNTSGSYNVAMGYEAGYSNTTATNNVAIGDQALYGCSTGGNNTAVGTDAGQNISTGSNLTLIGHAAGTSSGAGGILVNESNRIVLGDNNVTNFTAQVSLTVASDERDKTDITDFTKGLDIINALRPVTYKWDNRTRYDNRIPDGTHKESKLNIGLLAQEVEIVEQANGYATSNDDSLFTHKSTDSENYCLNYEKLIPVLINAVKELSAENTALKSRLDAAGL
;
A
#
# COMPACT_ATOMS: atom_id res chain seq x y z
N LEU A 1 34.10 -19.93 13.09
CA LEU A 1 33.81 -20.17 14.54
C LEU A 1 35.06 -20.14 15.40
N THR A 2 36.02 -19.22 15.17
CA THR A 2 37.30 -19.16 15.90
C THR A 2 37.14 -18.78 17.38
N ALA A 3 36.10 -18.05 17.75
CA ALA A 3 35.81 -17.63 19.12
C ALA A 3 34.84 -18.57 19.87
N ASN A 4 34.43 -19.67 19.29
CA ASN A 4 33.45 -20.56 19.91
C ASN A 4 34.05 -21.23 21.18
N THR A 5 33.34 -21.07 22.30
CA THR A 5 33.76 -21.66 23.59
C THR A 5 32.86 -22.78 24.08
N THR A 6 31.53 -22.55 24.07
CA THR A 6 30.54 -23.51 24.62
C THR A 6 29.37 -23.79 23.67
N ALA A 7 29.30 -23.10 22.55
CA ALA A 7 28.20 -23.19 21.59
C ALA A 7 28.24 -24.55 20.82
N ASN A 8 27.07 -25.11 20.58
CA ASN A 8 26.92 -26.37 19.84
C ASN A 8 25.91 -26.27 18.70
N GLY A 9 25.86 -27.26 17.83
CA GLY A 9 24.93 -27.30 16.71
C GLY A 9 25.18 -26.25 15.63
N ASN A 10 26.38 -25.68 15.52
CA ASN A 10 26.73 -24.66 14.56
C ASN A 10 27.43 -25.22 13.33
N THR A 11 27.09 -24.76 12.16
CA THR A 11 27.79 -25.01 10.89
C THR A 11 28.36 -23.69 10.37
N ALA A 12 29.68 -23.67 10.08
CA ALA A 12 30.32 -22.51 9.48
C ALA A 12 31.29 -22.93 8.36
N VAL A 13 31.05 -22.45 7.16
CA VAL A 13 31.85 -22.73 5.96
C VAL A 13 32.21 -21.40 5.28
N GLY A 14 33.48 -21.09 5.22
CA GLY A 14 34.00 -19.87 4.56
C GLY A 14 34.92 -19.05 5.45
N TYR A 15 35.63 -18.10 4.82
CA TYR A 15 36.57 -17.24 5.53
C TYR A 15 35.80 -16.35 6.53
N GLN A 16 36.21 -16.40 7.79
CA GLN A 16 35.62 -15.66 8.89
C GLN A 16 34.10 -15.86 9.11
N ALA A 17 33.52 -17.01 8.66
CA ALA A 17 32.13 -17.34 8.95
C ALA A 17 31.93 -17.56 10.47
N GLY A 18 31.02 -16.81 11.09
CA GLY A 18 30.70 -16.91 12.52
C GLY A 18 31.88 -16.61 13.45
N THR A 19 32.83 -15.75 13.07
CA THR A 19 34.10 -15.56 13.78
C THR A 19 33.94 -15.14 15.24
N THR A 20 32.99 -14.26 15.54
CA THR A 20 32.80 -13.71 16.92
C THR A 20 31.82 -14.52 17.75
N ASN A 21 31.21 -15.56 17.21
CA ASN A 21 30.27 -16.39 17.97
C ASN A 21 30.99 -17.14 19.11
N THR A 22 30.59 -16.82 20.35
CA THR A 22 31.11 -17.46 21.54
C THR A 22 30.19 -18.51 22.14
N THR A 23 28.91 -18.20 22.28
CA THR A 23 27.91 -19.00 23.01
C THR A 23 26.62 -19.30 22.24
N GLY A 24 26.42 -18.65 21.09
CA GLY A 24 25.21 -18.84 20.28
C GLY A 24 25.17 -20.20 19.59
N THR A 25 23.99 -20.81 19.53
CA THR A 25 23.79 -22.21 19.10
C THR A 25 22.87 -22.29 17.88
N GLN A 26 22.94 -23.41 17.14
CA GLN A 26 22.06 -23.75 16.02
C GLN A 26 22.17 -22.79 14.82
N TYR A 27 23.34 -22.23 14.58
CA TYR A 27 23.61 -21.38 13.44
C TYR A 27 24.06 -22.16 12.21
N THR A 28 23.67 -21.66 11.05
CA THR A 28 24.24 -22.10 9.76
C THR A 28 24.80 -20.88 9.03
N PHE A 29 26.14 -20.77 8.95
CA PHE A 29 26.85 -19.70 8.28
C PHE A 29 27.69 -20.24 7.12
N VAL A 30 27.33 -19.86 5.88
CA VAL A 30 28.03 -20.30 4.67
C VAL A 30 28.37 -19.10 3.81
N GLY A 31 29.65 -18.77 3.69
CA GLY A 31 30.12 -17.65 2.88
C GLY A 31 31.21 -16.83 3.56
N TYR A 32 31.83 -15.94 2.78
CA TYR A 32 32.80 -14.96 3.31
C TYR A 32 32.11 -14.05 4.32
N ARG A 33 32.57 -14.05 5.56
CA ARG A 33 32.04 -13.26 6.69
C ARG A 33 30.53 -13.42 6.93
N ALA A 34 29.91 -14.54 6.56
CA ALA A 34 28.53 -14.83 6.93
C ALA A 34 28.41 -14.92 8.46
N GLY A 35 27.48 -14.17 9.08
CA GLY A 35 27.32 -14.10 10.54
C GLY A 35 28.54 -13.59 11.27
N TYR A 36 29.33 -12.68 10.69
CA TYR A 36 30.67 -12.28 11.20
C TYR A 36 30.63 -11.75 12.63
N GLN A 37 29.75 -10.80 12.95
CA GLN A 37 29.63 -10.19 14.28
C GLN A 37 28.54 -10.83 15.15
N GLN A 38 28.12 -12.05 14.80
CA GLN A 38 27.15 -12.77 15.60
C GLN A 38 27.76 -13.19 16.94
N SER A 39 27.32 -12.56 18.03
CA SER A 39 27.83 -12.83 19.38
C SER A 39 26.70 -12.97 20.39
N GLY A 40 26.93 -13.76 21.46
CA GLY A 40 25.97 -13.91 22.56
C GLY A 40 25.08 -15.14 22.46
N ALA A 41 24.22 -15.36 23.47
CA ALA A 41 23.34 -16.51 23.63
C ALA A 41 22.11 -16.44 22.72
N SER A 42 22.30 -16.37 21.41
CA SER A 42 21.25 -16.28 20.39
C SER A 42 21.04 -17.64 19.72
N TYR A 43 19.90 -17.86 19.12
CA TYR A 43 19.53 -19.17 18.59
C TYR A 43 19.05 -19.11 17.12
N GLY A 44 19.51 -20.11 16.32
CA GLY A 44 18.79 -20.56 15.14
C GLY A 44 18.74 -19.62 13.94
N SER A 45 19.78 -18.83 13.65
CA SER A 45 19.84 -18.04 12.41
C SER A 45 20.59 -18.78 11.29
N THR A 46 20.16 -18.56 10.06
CA THR A 46 20.81 -19.05 8.85
C THR A 46 21.30 -17.86 8.02
N ALA A 47 22.59 -17.83 7.70
CA ALA A 47 23.20 -16.85 6.80
C ALA A 47 23.99 -17.55 5.70
N VAL A 48 23.59 -17.38 4.46
CA VAL A 48 24.24 -17.97 3.28
C VAL A 48 24.54 -16.86 2.26
N GLY A 49 25.81 -16.55 2.06
CA GLY A 49 26.24 -15.53 1.11
C GLY A 49 27.38 -14.68 1.64
N TYR A 50 27.96 -13.86 0.75
CA TYR A 50 28.97 -12.86 1.10
C TYR A 50 28.37 -11.84 2.09
N GLU A 51 28.93 -11.76 3.29
CA GLU A 51 28.50 -10.82 4.35
C GLU A 51 26.99 -10.88 4.69
N ALA A 52 26.33 -12.02 4.49
CA ALA A 52 24.96 -12.22 4.97
C ALA A 52 24.94 -12.17 6.50
N LEU A 53 24.01 -11.42 7.09
CA LEU A 53 23.86 -11.24 8.55
C LEU A 53 25.16 -10.75 9.22
N TYR A 54 25.87 -9.80 8.60
CA TYR A 54 27.21 -9.40 8.98
C TYR A 54 27.31 -8.72 10.35
N ALA A 55 26.48 -7.70 10.62
CA ALA A 55 26.56 -6.82 11.78
C ALA A 55 25.69 -7.28 12.96
N ALA A 56 25.30 -8.53 12.98
CA ALA A 56 24.36 -9.05 13.94
C ALA A 56 24.97 -9.23 15.33
N GLY A 57 24.62 -8.37 16.25
CA GLY A 57 25.03 -8.44 17.66
C GLY A 57 24.24 -9.46 18.51
N GLY A 58 23.51 -10.41 17.92
CA GLY A 58 22.73 -11.44 18.62
C GLY A 58 21.24 -11.57 18.21
N PRO A 59 20.81 -11.14 16.99
CA PRO A 59 19.44 -11.36 16.54
C PRO A 59 19.16 -12.85 16.39
N GLN A 60 17.90 -13.22 16.60
CA GLN A 60 17.49 -14.62 16.65
C GLN A 60 16.56 -14.97 15.47
N ARG A 61 16.68 -16.23 15.00
CA ARG A 61 15.72 -16.81 14.04
C ARG A 61 15.64 -16.04 12.73
N ASN A 62 16.75 -15.43 12.29
CA ASN A 62 16.81 -14.78 11.00
C ASN A 62 17.27 -15.76 9.91
N THR A 63 16.67 -15.65 8.74
CA THR A 63 17.12 -16.34 7.53
C THR A 63 17.60 -15.29 6.53
N ALA A 64 18.90 -15.26 6.26
CA ALA A 64 19.56 -14.33 5.35
C ALA A 64 20.26 -15.13 4.23
N ILE A 65 19.70 -15.14 3.03
CA ILE A 65 20.24 -15.85 1.88
C ILE A 65 20.50 -14.86 0.74
N GLY A 66 21.77 -14.66 0.42
CA GLY A 66 22.21 -13.74 -0.62
C GLY A 66 23.34 -12.83 -0.16
N GLN A 67 24.01 -12.18 -1.12
CA GLN A 67 25.06 -11.20 -0.82
C GLN A 67 24.48 -10.05 -0.02
N GLN A 68 25.03 -9.80 1.18
CA GLN A 68 24.67 -8.72 2.10
C GLN A 68 23.17 -8.72 2.48
N ALA A 69 22.50 -9.86 2.47
CA ALA A 69 21.15 -9.99 3.03
C ALA A 69 21.19 -9.75 4.54
N LEU A 70 20.28 -8.90 5.07
CA LEU A 70 20.20 -8.54 6.51
C LEU A 70 21.53 -8.03 7.10
N TYR A 71 22.29 -7.27 6.30
CA TYR A 71 23.67 -6.88 6.63
C TYR A 71 23.80 -6.11 7.94
N ALA A 72 22.93 -5.11 8.18
CA ALA A 72 23.00 -4.20 9.33
C ALA A 72 22.17 -4.65 10.55
N THR A 73 21.59 -5.85 10.53
CA THR A 73 20.71 -6.32 11.60
C THR A 73 21.46 -6.43 12.93
N THR A 74 20.90 -5.83 13.98
CA THR A 74 21.47 -5.82 15.33
C THR A 74 20.64 -6.63 16.33
N ASN A 75 20.90 -6.51 17.62
CA ASN A 75 20.36 -7.33 18.71
C ASN A 75 18.84 -7.44 18.83
N TYR A 76 18.08 -6.58 18.15
CA TYR A 76 16.61 -6.52 18.26
C TYR A 76 15.89 -6.89 16.97
N GLY A 77 16.62 -7.16 15.88
CA GLY A 77 16.05 -7.51 14.59
C GLY A 77 15.78 -9.02 14.45
N ASP A 78 14.72 -9.53 15.05
CA ASP A 78 14.41 -10.96 15.15
C ASP A 78 13.40 -11.44 14.11
N ASN A 79 13.42 -12.76 13.82
CA ASN A 79 12.40 -13.43 13.01
C ASN A 79 12.22 -12.83 11.59
N ASN A 80 13.30 -12.36 10.99
CA ASN A 80 13.25 -11.85 9.62
C ASN A 80 13.68 -12.93 8.62
N THR A 81 13.05 -12.95 7.46
CA THR A 81 13.45 -13.76 6.32
C THR A 81 13.81 -12.87 5.16
N GLY A 82 15.07 -12.90 4.74
CA GLY A 82 15.59 -12.15 3.61
C GLY A 82 16.26 -13.08 2.59
N VAL A 83 15.77 -13.08 1.35
CA VAL A 83 16.33 -13.88 0.24
C VAL A 83 16.56 -12.98 -0.97
N GLY A 84 17.83 -12.73 -1.29
CA GLY A 84 18.20 -11.89 -2.42
C GLY A 84 19.41 -11.00 -2.14
N TYR A 85 19.83 -10.22 -3.15
CA TYR A 85 20.89 -9.24 -3.05
C TYR A 85 20.44 -8.05 -2.21
N ARG A 86 21.19 -7.71 -1.15
CA ARG A 86 20.94 -6.58 -0.25
C ARG A 86 19.51 -6.44 0.28
N VAL A 87 18.81 -7.57 0.39
CA VAL A 87 17.47 -7.60 0.97
C VAL A 87 17.53 -7.22 2.44
N LEU A 88 16.65 -6.32 2.91
CA LEU A 88 16.63 -5.79 4.29
C LEU A 88 18.01 -5.28 4.75
N PHE A 89 18.78 -4.66 3.85
CA PHE A 89 20.18 -4.33 4.07
C PHE A 89 20.41 -3.42 5.29
N ASN A 90 19.58 -2.38 5.46
CA ASN A 90 19.67 -1.40 6.54
C ASN A 90 18.84 -1.77 7.78
N ASN A 91 18.27 -2.97 7.84
CA ASN A 91 17.46 -3.38 8.98
C ASN A 91 18.30 -3.43 10.25
N THR A 92 18.03 -2.53 11.20
CA THR A 92 18.75 -2.52 12.48
C THR A 92 18.00 -3.28 13.55
N SER A 93 16.71 -2.99 13.77
CA SER A 93 15.90 -3.61 14.83
C SER A 93 14.50 -4.03 14.40
N GLY A 94 14.17 -3.88 13.11
CA GLY A 94 12.88 -4.35 12.57
C GLY A 94 12.76 -5.88 12.66
N SER A 95 11.60 -6.39 13.07
CA SER A 95 11.34 -7.80 13.29
C SER A 95 10.14 -8.29 12.49
N TYR A 96 10.05 -9.62 12.29
CA TYR A 96 8.94 -10.27 11.61
C TYR A 96 8.74 -9.81 10.16
N ASN A 97 9.81 -9.43 9.47
CA ASN A 97 9.75 -9.04 8.06
C ASN A 97 10.10 -10.22 7.16
N VAL A 98 9.37 -10.36 6.06
CA VAL A 98 9.66 -11.29 4.97
C VAL A 98 9.98 -10.49 3.73
N ALA A 99 11.20 -10.61 3.20
CA ALA A 99 11.60 -9.90 1.99
C ALA A 99 12.30 -10.84 1.01
N MET A 100 11.93 -10.78 -0.26
CA MET A 100 12.49 -11.62 -1.31
C MET A 100 12.62 -10.83 -2.62
N GLY A 101 13.83 -10.73 -3.15
CA GLY A 101 14.14 -10.04 -4.39
C GLY A 101 15.40 -9.21 -4.30
N TYR A 102 15.76 -8.51 -5.38
CA TYR A 102 16.83 -7.53 -5.41
C TYR A 102 16.42 -6.31 -4.57
N GLU A 103 17.17 -5.97 -3.54
CA GLU A 103 16.97 -4.81 -2.66
C GLU A 103 15.54 -4.66 -2.08
N ALA A 104 14.79 -5.77 -1.94
CA ALA A 104 13.48 -5.74 -1.27
C ALA A 104 13.63 -5.32 0.19
N GLY A 105 12.86 -4.30 0.64
CA GLY A 105 12.93 -3.75 1.99
C GLY A 105 14.26 -3.10 2.34
N TYR A 106 15.04 -2.62 1.36
CA TYR A 106 16.41 -2.16 1.52
C TYR A 106 16.61 -1.13 2.64
N SER A 107 15.74 -0.12 2.70
CA SER A 107 15.83 1.00 3.65
C SER A 107 15.17 0.72 5.01
N ASN A 108 14.63 -0.47 5.23
CA ASN A 108 14.03 -0.81 6.51
C ASN A 108 15.06 -0.59 7.64
N THR A 109 14.69 0.16 8.66
CA THR A 109 15.50 0.34 9.87
C THR A 109 14.87 -0.32 11.09
N THR A 110 13.62 0.03 11.37
CA THR A 110 12.89 -0.40 12.57
C THR A 110 11.49 -0.96 12.25
N ALA A 111 11.09 -0.94 10.97
CA ALA A 111 9.77 -1.39 10.55
C ALA A 111 9.57 -2.89 10.82
N THR A 112 8.35 -3.27 11.20
CA THR A 112 7.99 -4.64 11.58
C THR A 112 6.80 -5.17 10.77
N ASN A 113 6.70 -6.50 10.69
CA ASN A 113 5.57 -7.20 10.10
C ASN A 113 5.33 -6.85 8.62
N ASN A 114 6.39 -6.57 7.86
CA ASN A 114 6.29 -6.28 6.44
C ASN A 114 6.55 -7.52 5.59
N VAL A 115 5.81 -7.64 4.49
CA VAL A 115 6.05 -8.60 3.41
C VAL A 115 6.44 -7.82 2.16
N ALA A 116 7.67 -8.00 1.66
CA ALA A 116 8.21 -7.34 0.47
C ALA A 116 8.73 -8.39 -0.52
N ILE A 117 7.96 -8.69 -1.56
CA ILE A 117 8.32 -9.71 -2.55
C ILE A 117 8.36 -9.08 -3.95
N GLY A 118 9.54 -9.03 -4.53
CA GLY A 118 9.82 -8.44 -5.84
C GLY A 118 11.08 -7.59 -5.83
N ASP A 119 11.59 -7.26 -7.02
CA ASP A 119 12.67 -6.30 -7.18
C ASP A 119 12.22 -4.95 -6.59
N GLN A 120 12.99 -4.40 -5.67
CA GLN A 120 12.76 -3.14 -4.95
C GLN A 120 11.38 -2.98 -4.28
N ALA A 121 10.67 -4.08 -4.01
CA ALA A 121 9.45 -4.02 -3.21
C ALA A 121 9.73 -3.41 -1.84
N LEU A 122 8.96 -2.40 -1.40
CA LEU A 122 9.17 -1.61 -0.16
C LEU A 122 10.59 -1.05 0.00
N TYR A 123 11.26 -0.72 -1.09
CA TYR A 123 12.66 -0.26 -1.06
C TYR A 123 12.89 0.90 -0.09
N GLY A 124 12.05 1.93 -0.11
CA GLY A 124 12.15 3.14 0.71
C GLY A 124 11.60 3.02 2.13
N CYS A 125 10.92 1.91 2.46
CA CYS A 125 10.19 1.77 3.72
C CYS A 125 11.14 1.67 4.92
N SER A 126 11.23 2.73 5.72
CA SER A 126 12.17 2.81 6.84
C SER A 126 11.55 2.39 8.18
N THR A 127 10.35 2.89 8.50
CA THR A 127 9.70 2.69 9.81
C THR A 127 8.25 2.21 9.69
N GLY A 128 7.65 2.24 8.48
CA GLY A 128 6.27 1.80 8.26
C GLY A 128 6.11 0.29 8.45
N GLY A 129 5.15 -0.13 9.27
CA GLY A 129 4.90 -1.54 9.57
C GLY A 129 3.59 -2.08 9.03
N ASN A 130 3.42 -3.42 9.09
CA ASN A 130 2.22 -4.13 8.65
C ASN A 130 1.89 -3.93 7.15
N ASN A 131 2.90 -3.79 6.31
CA ASN A 131 2.72 -3.62 4.86
C ASN A 131 2.92 -4.93 4.12
N THR A 132 2.10 -5.18 3.13
CA THR A 132 2.27 -6.27 2.16
C THR A 132 2.48 -5.67 0.78
N ALA A 133 3.64 -5.87 0.19
CA ALA A 133 3.98 -5.46 -1.16
C ALA A 133 4.49 -6.65 -1.98
N VAL A 134 3.79 -6.96 -3.06
CA VAL A 134 4.12 -8.07 -3.95
C VAL A 134 4.14 -7.59 -5.40
N GLY A 135 5.30 -7.58 -6.00
CA GLY A 135 5.55 -7.12 -7.36
C GLY A 135 6.81 -6.24 -7.45
N THR A 136 7.39 -6.15 -8.64
CA THR A 136 8.50 -5.23 -8.92
C THR A 136 8.06 -3.80 -8.59
N ASP A 137 8.88 -3.05 -7.85
CA ASP A 137 8.64 -1.67 -7.42
C ASP A 137 7.35 -1.47 -6.57
N ALA A 138 6.69 -2.54 -6.11
CA ALA A 138 5.50 -2.40 -5.26
C ALA A 138 5.87 -1.66 -3.97
N GLY A 139 5.25 -0.49 -3.75
CA GLY A 139 5.52 0.35 -2.58
C GLY A 139 6.93 0.93 -2.51
N GLN A 140 7.66 1.05 -3.63
CA GLN A 140 9.06 1.48 -3.65
C GLN A 140 9.29 2.82 -2.94
N ASN A 141 8.35 3.76 -3.02
CA ASN A 141 8.46 5.11 -2.46
C ASN A 141 7.90 5.23 -1.02
N ILE A 142 7.31 4.18 -0.48
CA ILE A 142 6.82 4.20 0.91
C ILE A 142 7.98 4.50 1.85
N SER A 143 7.80 5.44 2.77
CA SER A 143 8.78 5.78 3.81
C SER A 143 8.29 5.35 5.20
N THR A 144 7.17 5.90 5.65
CA THR A 144 6.61 5.67 6.99
C THR A 144 5.19 5.11 6.98
N GLY A 145 4.58 4.98 5.78
CA GLY A 145 3.22 4.43 5.61
C GLY A 145 3.07 3.03 6.19
N SER A 146 1.94 2.75 6.81
CA SER A 146 1.66 1.47 7.49
C SER A 146 0.31 0.90 7.09
N ASN A 147 0.12 -0.41 7.31
CA ASN A 147 -1.11 -1.13 7.01
C ASN A 147 -1.53 -0.99 5.53
N LEU A 148 -0.57 -1.21 4.63
CA LEU A 148 -0.76 -1.13 3.19
C LEU A 148 -0.78 -2.53 2.56
N THR A 149 -1.64 -2.72 1.57
CA THR A 149 -1.61 -3.90 0.69
C THR A 149 -1.40 -3.42 -0.75
N LEU A 150 -0.23 -3.71 -1.30
CA LEU A 150 0.24 -3.24 -2.60
C LEU A 150 0.58 -4.44 -3.47
N ILE A 151 -0.25 -4.77 -4.45
CA ILE A 151 -0.08 -5.97 -5.27
C ILE A 151 -0.02 -5.59 -6.75
N GLY A 152 1.03 -6.03 -7.39
CA GLY A 152 1.30 -5.78 -8.81
C GLY A 152 2.50 -4.85 -9.02
N HIS A 153 2.98 -4.78 -10.27
CA HIS A 153 4.06 -3.90 -10.68
C HIS A 153 3.75 -2.45 -10.28
N ALA A 154 4.71 -1.79 -9.66
CA ALA A 154 4.68 -0.37 -9.30
C ALA A 154 3.42 0.07 -8.51
N ALA A 155 2.73 -0.87 -7.82
CA ALA A 155 1.56 -0.54 -7.00
C ALA A 155 1.94 0.47 -5.90
N GLY A 156 1.23 1.62 -5.86
CA GLY A 156 1.49 2.69 -4.87
C GLY A 156 2.74 3.54 -5.15
N THR A 157 3.32 3.49 -6.36
CA THR A 157 4.41 4.35 -6.81
C THR A 157 3.89 5.50 -7.68
N SER A 158 4.79 6.37 -8.17
CA SER A 158 4.44 7.50 -9.04
C SER A 158 3.72 7.10 -10.33
N SER A 159 3.95 5.89 -10.80
CA SER A 159 3.27 5.29 -11.96
C SER A 159 2.11 4.37 -11.57
N GLY A 160 1.83 4.22 -10.28
CA GLY A 160 0.79 3.35 -9.75
C GLY A 160 -0.59 3.99 -9.66
N ALA A 161 -1.63 3.15 -9.63
CA ALA A 161 -2.99 3.59 -9.36
C ALA A 161 -3.08 4.25 -7.98
N GLY A 162 -3.82 5.35 -7.89
CA GLY A 162 -4.00 6.09 -6.63
C GLY A 162 -2.88 7.05 -6.25
N GLY A 163 -1.87 7.25 -7.13
CA GLY A 163 -0.76 8.20 -6.90
C GLY A 163 0.39 7.65 -6.08
N ILE A 164 1.36 8.51 -5.79
CA ILE A 164 2.52 8.18 -4.97
C ILE A 164 2.09 8.02 -3.52
N LEU A 165 2.34 6.86 -2.95
CA LEU A 165 2.20 6.64 -1.51
C LEU A 165 3.58 6.77 -0.87
N VAL A 166 3.75 7.72 0.03
CA VAL A 166 5.00 7.94 0.78
C VAL A 166 4.79 7.68 2.26
N ASN A 167 3.82 8.37 2.86
CA ASN A 167 3.52 8.29 4.29
C ASN A 167 2.07 7.89 4.58
N GLU A 168 1.27 7.69 3.53
CA GLU A 168 -0.11 7.26 3.65
C GLU A 168 -0.20 5.86 4.25
N SER A 169 -1.30 5.60 4.97
CA SER A 169 -1.57 4.34 5.64
C SER A 169 -2.99 3.84 5.33
N ASN A 170 -3.28 2.59 5.69
CA ASN A 170 -4.62 1.99 5.60
C ASN A 170 -5.19 1.95 4.17
N ARG A 171 -4.39 1.54 3.18
CA ARG A 171 -4.79 1.49 1.77
C ARG A 171 -4.50 0.15 1.12
N ILE A 172 -5.35 -0.21 0.17
CA ILE A 172 -5.13 -1.33 -0.76
C ILE A 172 -4.97 -0.74 -2.16
N VAL A 173 -3.88 -1.09 -2.85
CA VAL A 173 -3.62 -0.71 -4.24
C VAL A 173 -3.32 -1.96 -5.04
N LEU A 174 -4.04 -2.15 -6.14
CA LEU A 174 -3.89 -3.28 -7.04
C LEU A 174 -3.42 -2.81 -8.42
N GLY A 175 -2.18 -3.11 -8.73
CA GLY A 175 -1.54 -2.77 -10.01
C GLY A 175 -1.14 -1.30 -10.16
N ASP A 176 -0.71 -0.96 -11.36
CA ASP A 176 -0.30 0.36 -11.79
C ASP A 176 -1.32 1.01 -12.75
N ASN A 177 -0.97 2.15 -13.34
CA ASN A 177 -1.82 2.87 -14.30
C ASN A 177 -2.01 2.14 -15.65
N ASN A 178 -1.37 1.01 -15.87
CA ASN A 178 -1.55 0.18 -17.07
C ASN A 178 -2.64 -0.88 -16.88
N VAL A 179 -3.14 -1.07 -15.65
CA VAL A 179 -4.27 -1.97 -15.39
C VAL A 179 -5.55 -1.33 -15.93
N THR A 180 -6.11 -1.92 -16.98
CA THR A 180 -7.31 -1.40 -17.66
C THR A 180 -8.60 -2.10 -17.26
N ASN A 181 -8.51 -3.26 -16.60
CA ASN A 181 -9.67 -4.04 -16.18
C ASN A 181 -9.43 -4.65 -14.79
N PHE A 182 -10.40 -4.50 -13.92
CA PHE A 182 -10.53 -5.28 -12.69
C PHE A 182 -11.73 -6.19 -12.82
N THR A 183 -11.48 -7.50 -12.92
CA THR A 183 -12.55 -8.48 -13.13
C THR A 183 -12.72 -9.34 -11.89
N ALA A 184 -13.94 -9.34 -11.35
CA ALA A 184 -14.34 -10.26 -10.29
C ALA A 184 -15.66 -10.94 -10.69
N GLN A 185 -15.81 -12.21 -10.35
CA GLN A 185 -17.04 -12.96 -10.64
C GLN A 185 -18.19 -12.56 -9.72
N VAL A 186 -17.89 -11.95 -8.57
CA VAL A 186 -18.86 -11.53 -7.56
C VAL A 186 -18.68 -10.05 -7.25
N SER A 187 -19.74 -9.40 -6.82
CA SER A 187 -19.71 -8.01 -6.39
C SER A 187 -18.92 -7.85 -5.09
N LEU A 188 -18.26 -6.70 -4.94
CA LEU A 188 -17.67 -6.30 -3.68
C LEU A 188 -18.77 -6.06 -2.64
N THR A 189 -18.67 -6.71 -1.48
CA THR A 189 -19.58 -6.50 -0.35
C THR A 189 -18.97 -5.53 0.64
N VAL A 190 -19.67 -4.45 0.92
CA VAL A 190 -19.24 -3.42 1.89
C VAL A 190 -19.97 -3.64 3.20
N ALA A 191 -19.23 -3.69 4.32
CA ALA A 191 -19.82 -3.78 5.65
C ALA A 191 -20.67 -2.54 5.95
N SER A 192 -21.88 -2.73 6.49
CA SER A 192 -22.83 -1.65 6.76
C SER A 192 -23.73 -1.95 7.98
N ASP A 193 -23.18 -2.59 9.01
CA ASP A 193 -23.91 -2.87 10.26
C ASP A 193 -24.18 -1.56 11.01
N GLU A 194 -25.41 -1.36 11.46
CA GLU A 194 -25.83 -0.18 12.22
C GLU A 194 -25.04 -0.05 13.55
N ARG A 195 -24.69 -1.17 14.17
CA ARG A 195 -23.98 -1.21 15.45
C ARG A 195 -22.54 -0.68 15.36
N ASP A 196 -21.99 -0.62 14.16
CA ASP A 196 -20.63 -0.10 13.88
C ASP A 196 -20.66 1.37 13.44
N LYS A 197 -21.82 2.04 13.53
CA LYS A 197 -22.03 3.41 13.09
C LYS A 197 -22.47 4.29 14.27
N THR A 198 -22.03 5.53 14.27
CA THR A 198 -22.43 6.55 15.25
C THR A 198 -22.87 7.82 14.52
N ASP A 199 -23.51 8.73 15.24
CA ASP A 199 -23.96 10.02 14.71
C ASP A 199 -24.82 9.91 13.43
N ILE A 200 -25.69 8.89 13.41
CA ILE A 200 -26.57 8.62 12.28
C ILE A 200 -27.59 9.73 12.13
N THR A 201 -27.55 10.44 11.00
CA THR A 201 -28.49 11.49 10.64
C THR A 201 -29.07 11.25 9.26
N ASP A 202 -30.31 11.71 9.04
CA ASP A 202 -30.95 11.61 7.73
C ASP A 202 -30.21 12.48 6.70
N PHE A 203 -29.79 11.87 5.61
CA PHE A 203 -29.29 12.58 4.44
C PHE A 203 -30.45 12.95 3.55
N THR A 204 -30.71 14.26 3.36
CA THR A 204 -31.91 14.78 2.70
C THR A 204 -31.68 15.35 1.30
N LYS A 205 -30.47 15.33 0.80
CA LYS A 205 -30.14 15.86 -0.53
C LYS A 205 -30.40 14.80 -1.62
N GLY A 206 -31.07 15.21 -2.68
CA GLY A 206 -31.39 14.36 -3.81
C GLY A 206 -31.24 15.09 -5.14
N LEU A 207 -32.32 15.69 -5.66
CA LEU A 207 -32.36 16.37 -6.96
C LEU A 207 -31.38 17.51 -7.08
N ASP A 208 -31.14 18.27 -6.02
CA ASP A 208 -30.19 19.38 -6.01
C ASP A 208 -28.79 18.95 -6.43
N ILE A 209 -28.32 17.83 -5.85
CA ILE A 209 -27.01 17.27 -6.19
C ILE A 209 -27.02 16.68 -7.59
N ILE A 210 -28.02 15.82 -7.90
CA ILE A 210 -28.06 15.09 -9.19
C ILE A 210 -28.15 16.07 -10.38
N ASN A 211 -28.96 17.14 -10.28
CA ASN A 211 -29.11 18.13 -11.33
C ASN A 211 -27.86 19.01 -11.52
N ALA A 212 -27.02 19.14 -10.50
CA ALA A 212 -25.77 19.88 -10.56
C ALA A 212 -24.60 19.05 -11.14
N LEU A 213 -24.69 17.73 -11.14
CA LEU A 213 -23.67 16.86 -11.70
C LEU A 213 -23.70 16.85 -13.23
N ARG A 214 -22.53 16.81 -13.87
CA ARG A 214 -22.38 16.79 -15.33
C ARG A 214 -21.73 15.46 -15.77
N PRO A 215 -22.52 14.48 -16.23
CA PRO A 215 -21.98 13.29 -16.87
C PRO A 215 -21.22 13.62 -18.15
N VAL A 216 -20.06 13.03 -18.33
CA VAL A 216 -19.20 13.23 -19.50
C VAL A 216 -18.73 11.92 -20.09
N THR A 217 -18.40 11.92 -21.37
CA THR A 217 -17.60 10.86 -21.98
C THR A 217 -16.16 11.33 -22.11
N TYR A 218 -15.20 10.43 -21.88
CA TYR A 218 -13.79 10.76 -21.95
C TYR A 218 -12.94 9.57 -22.40
N LYS A 219 -11.71 9.86 -22.75
CA LYS A 219 -10.65 8.87 -22.96
C LYS A 219 -9.53 9.15 -21.98
N TRP A 220 -8.94 8.10 -21.43
CA TRP A 220 -7.78 8.27 -20.58
C TRP A 220 -6.57 8.76 -21.40
N ASP A 221 -5.92 9.77 -20.88
CA ASP A 221 -4.61 10.26 -21.29
C ASP A 221 -3.85 10.63 -20.03
N ASN A 222 -3.22 9.60 -19.44
CA ASN A 222 -2.71 9.71 -18.08
C ASN A 222 -1.47 10.58 -18.04
N ARG A 223 -1.53 11.66 -17.27
CA ARG A 223 -0.44 12.63 -17.07
C ARG A 223 0.87 12.00 -16.56
N THR A 224 0.81 10.86 -15.86
CA THR A 224 2.02 10.18 -15.36
C THR A 224 2.85 9.52 -16.47
N ARG A 225 2.32 9.41 -17.69
CA ARG A 225 3.03 8.90 -18.88
C ARG A 225 3.83 9.98 -19.61
N TYR A 226 3.87 11.21 -19.08
CA TYR A 226 4.54 12.35 -19.67
C TYR A 226 5.57 12.94 -18.71
N ASP A 227 6.79 13.20 -19.17
CA ASP A 227 7.89 13.73 -18.34
C ASP A 227 7.54 15.05 -17.64
N ASN A 228 6.79 15.91 -18.35
CA ASN A 228 6.31 17.20 -17.82
C ASN A 228 4.93 17.12 -17.13
N ARG A 229 4.36 15.92 -17.02
CA ARG A 229 3.01 15.66 -16.49
C ARG A 229 1.87 16.41 -17.22
N ILE A 230 2.08 16.82 -18.46
CA ILE A 230 1.06 17.49 -19.29
C ILE A 230 0.69 16.58 -20.45
N PRO A 231 -0.55 16.02 -20.47
CA PRO A 231 -1.02 15.21 -21.59
C PRO A 231 -1.04 16.00 -22.91
N ASP A 232 -0.49 15.41 -23.97
CA ASP A 232 -0.47 15.98 -25.31
C ASP A 232 -1.22 15.11 -26.33
N GLY A 233 -1.81 14.01 -25.88
CA GLY A 233 -2.57 13.08 -26.71
C GLY A 233 -1.77 11.90 -27.25
N THR A 234 -0.44 11.87 -27.11
CA THR A 234 0.40 10.79 -27.66
C THR A 234 0.19 9.45 -26.95
N HIS A 235 -0.21 9.49 -25.65
CA HIS A 235 -0.51 8.30 -24.85
C HIS A 235 -2.02 8.12 -24.58
N LYS A 236 -2.86 8.84 -25.34
CA LYS A 236 -4.32 8.74 -25.19
C LYS A 236 -4.85 7.36 -25.59
N GLU A 237 -5.66 6.76 -24.72
CA GLU A 237 -6.30 5.48 -24.99
C GLU A 237 -7.39 5.60 -26.06
N SER A 238 -7.63 4.50 -26.78
CA SER A 238 -8.72 4.44 -27.78
C SER A 238 -10.09 4.28 -27.14
N LYS A 239 -10.18 3.64 -25.96
CA LYS A 239 -11.42 3.31 -25.27
C LYS A 239 -12.17 4.55 -24.81
N LEU A 240 -13.45 4.64 -25.18
CA LEU A 240 -14.36 5.65 -24.66
C LEU A 240 -14.93 5.19 -23.31
N ASN A 241 -14.92 6.07 -22.35
CA ASN A 241 -15.48 5.87 -21.01
C ASN A 241 -16.59 6.89 -20.75
N ILE A 242 -17.43 6.63 -19.76
CA ILE A 242 -18.42 7.56 -19.21
C ILE A 242 -18.17 7.73 -17.72
N GLY A 243 -18.37 8.94 -17.21
CA GLY A 243 -18.23 9.22 -15.79
C GLY A 243 -18.40 10.69 -15.46
N LEU A 244 -17.87 11.08 -14.31
CA LEU A 244 -17.87 12.44 -13.79
C LEU A 244 -16.42 12.93 -13.64
N LEU A 245 -16.23 14.24 -13.62
CA LEU A 245 -14.94 14.86 -13.32
C LEU A 245 -14.88 15.18 -11.81
N ALA A 246 -13.91 14.61 -11.10
CA ALA A 246 -13.85 14.68 -9.64
C ALA A 246 -13.79 16.13 -9.12
N GLN A 247 -13.11 17.03 -9.82
CA GLN A 247 -13.04 18.45 -9.45
C GLN A 247 -14.40 19.16 -9.58
N GLU A 248 -15.22 18.81 -10.57
CA GLU A 248 -16.57 19.34 -10.71
C GLU A 248 -17.50 18.79 -9.62
N VAL A 249 -17.35 17.50 -9.28
CA VAL A 249 -18.11 16.88 -8.19
C VAL A 249 -17.78 17.51 -6.86
N GLU A 250 -16.51 17.83 -6.58
CA GLU A 250 -16.10 18.52 -5.37
C GLU A 250 -16.77 19.91 -5.24
N ILE A 251 -16.87 20.67 -6.33
CA ILE A 251 -17.57 21.95 -6.31
C ILE A 251 -19.07 21.76 -5.94
N VAL A 252 -19.70 20.71 -6.44
CA VAL A 252 -21.09 20.38 -6.08
C VAL A 252 -21.20 19.98 -4.62
N GLU A 253 -20.25 19.19 -4.09
CA GLU A 253 -20.21 18.85 -2.66
C GLU A 253 -20.06 20.09 -1.78
N GLN A 254 -19.14 20.99 -2.12
CA GLN A 254 -18.89 22.24 -1.40
C GLN A 254 -20.12 23.17 -1.40
N ALA A 255 -20.81 23.28 -2.53
CA ALA A 255 -22.06 24.04 -2.62
C ALA A 255 -23.18 23.47 -1.74
N ASN A 256 -23.09 22.19 -1.35
CA ASN A 256 -24.01 21.51 -0.46
C ASN A 256 -23.51 21.37 0.99
N GLY A 257 -22.38 22.00 1.34
CA GLY A 257 -21.82 22.04 2.69
C GLY A 257 -20.93 20.86 3.05
N TYR A 258 -20.41 20.13 2.06
CA TYR A 258 -19.49 18.99 2.22
C TYR A 258 -18.15 19.28 1.53
N ALA A 259 -17.19 18.37 1.64
CA ALA A 259 -15.87 18.45 1.01
C ALA A 259 -15.10 19.75 1.34
N THR A 260 -15.25 20.26 2.58
CA THR A 260 -14.43 21.34 3.11
C THR A 260 -13.05 20.81 3.54
N SER A 261 -12.97 19.51 3.81
CA SER A 261 -11.78 18.71 4.07
C SER A 261 -11.96 17.31 3.50
N ASN A 262 -10.92 16.46 3.53
CA ASN A 262 -11.06 15.05 3.15
C ASN A 262 -11.98 14.26 4.09
N ASP A 263 -12.10 14.68 5.35
CA ASP A 263 -12.87 13.96 6.37
C ASP A 263 -14.38 14.14 6.21
N ASP A 264 -14.83 15.25 5.62
CA ASP A 264 -16.24 15.56 5.35
C ASP A 264 -16.62 15.42 3.86
N SER A 265 -15.74 14.89 3.04
CA SER A 265 -16.01 14.60 1.63
C SER A 265 -16.87 13.34 1.49
N LEU A 266 -17.97 13.45 0.75
CA LEU A 266 -18.91 12.34 0.55
C LEU A 266 -18.50 11.46 -0.64
N PHE A 267 -18.20 12.07 -1.79
CA PHE A 267 -17.99 11.37 -3.07
C PHE A 267 -16.55 11.47 -3.55
N THR A 268 -15.89 12.60 -3.27
CA THR A 268 -14.51 12.86 -3.69
C THR A 268 -13.52 12.43 -2.62
N HIS A 269 -12.35 12.04 -3.05
CA HIS A 269 -11.19 11.82 -2.19
C HIS A 269 -9.96 12.37 -2.88
N LYS A 270 -9.15 13.13 -2.14
CA LYS A 270 -7.86 13.65 -2.60
C LYS A 270 -6.73 12.90 -1.92
N SER A 271 -5.66 12.65 -2.65
CA SER A 271 -4.40 12.25 -2.02
C SER A 271 -3.87 13.37 -1.11
N THR A 272 -3.04 13.01 -0.13
CA THR A 272 -2.45 13.97 0.83
C THR A 272 -1.62 15.06 0.16
N ASP A 273 -1.04 14.76 -1.01
CA ASP A 273 -0.33 15.74 -1.85
C ASP A 273 -1.27 16.62 -2.70
N SER A 274 -2.60 16.40 -2.61
CA SER A 274 -3.63 17.08 -3.41
C SER A 274 -3.47 16.95 -4.94
N GLU A 275 -2.61 16.04 -5.40
CA GLU A 275 -2.35 15.85 -6.84
C GLU A 275 -3.34 14.90 -7.52
N ASN A 276 -3.90 13.95 -6.76
CA ASN A 276 -4.79 12.92 -7.29
C ASN A 276 -6.19 13.03 -6.70
N TYR A 277 -7.17 13.04 -7.59
CA TYR A 277 -8.59 13.03 -7.25
C TYR A 277 -9.19 11.67 -7.61
N CYS A 278 -9.96 11.12 -6.70
CA CYS A 278 -10.73 9.89 -6.89
C CYS A 278 -12.21 10.15 -6.63
N LEU A 279 -13.09 9.33 -7.23
CA LEU A 279 -14.53 9.34 -6.99
C LEU A 279 -15.00 7.98 -6.48
N ASN A 280 -15.86 8.02 -5.47
CA ASN A 280 -16.60 6.86 -4.99
C ASN A 280 -18.02 6.92 -5.55
N TYR A 281 -18.24 6.27 -6.70
CA TYR A 281 -19.54 6.25 -7.38
C TYR A 281 -20.64 5.57 -6.56
N GLU A 282 -20.32 4.60 -5.72
CA GLU A 282 -21.32 3.88 -4.91
C GLU A 282 -22.01 4.81 -3.90
N LYS A 283 -21.30 5.82 -3.41
CA LYS A 283 -21.86 6.82 -2.49
C LYS A 283 -22.91 7.74 -3.15
N LEU A 284 -23.03 7.74 -4.47
CA LEU A 284 -24.13 8.41 -5.19
C LEU A 284 -25.47 7.66 -5.09
N ILE A 285 -25.47 6.37 -4.70
CA ILE A 285 -26.70 5.58 -4.60
C ILE A 285 -27.68 6.18 -3.59
N PRO A 286 -27.32 6.55 -2.36
CA PRO A 286 -28.24 7.23 -1.42
C PRO A 286 -28.81 8.53 -1.97
N VAL A 287 -28.01 9.32 -2.70
CA VAL A 287 -28.45 10.56 -3.36
C VAL A 287 -29.52 10.27 -4.43
N LEU A 288 -29.27 9.25 -5.27
CA LEU A 288 -30.22 8.81 -6.29
C LEU A 288 -31.54 8.30 -5.66
N ILE A 289 -31.46 7.59 -4.53
CA ILE A 289 -32.65 7.16 -3.79
C ILE A 289 -33.49 8.36 -3.37
N ASN A 290 -32.85 9.41 -2.81
CA ASN A 290 -33.57 10.63 -2.41
C ASN A 290 -34.13 11.38 -3.64
N ALA A 291 -33.36 11.53 -4.71
CA ALA A 291 -33.81 12.16 -5.93
C ALA A 291 -35.07 11.47 -6.53
N VAL A 292 -35.10 10.14 -6.50
CA VAL A 292 -36.28 9.37 -6.94
C VAL A 292 -37.48 9.58 -6.03
N LYS A 293 -37.26 9.65 -4.70
CA LYS A 293 -38.35 9.96 -3.74
C LYS A 293 -38.93 11.36 -3.93
N GLU A 294 -38.07 12.37 -4.15
CA GLU A 294 -38.48 13.75 -4.44
C GLU A 294 -39.30 13.82 -5.72
N LEU A 295 -38.83 13.23 -6.84
CA LEU A 295 -39.56 13.14 -8.09
C LEU A 295 -40.90 12.43 -7.94
N SER A 296 -40.95 11.36 -7.14
CA SER A 296 -42.20 10.63 -6.89
C SER A 296 -43.22 11.49 -6.13
N ALA A 297 -42.78 12.25 -5.16
CA ALA A 297 -43.62 13.19 -4.41
C ALA A 297 -44.12 14.34 -5.30
N GLU A 298 -43.26 14.94 -6.13
CA GLU A 298 -43.66 15.98 -7.10
C GLU A 298 -44.66 15.46 -8.11
N ASN A 299 -44.47 14.25 -8.68
CA ASN A 299 -45.38 13.64 -9.58
C ASN A 299 -46.77 13.37 -8.94
N THR A 300 -46.76 12.94 -7.67
CA THR A 300 -48.03 12.73 -6.92
C THR A 300 -48.76 14.04 -6.70
N ALA A 301 -48.05 15.08 -6.33
CA ALA A 301 -48.61 16.42 -6.15
C ALA A 301 -49.15 17.01 -7.48
N LEU A 302 -48.43 16.78 -8.59
CA LEU A 302 -48.84 17.21 -9.93
C LEU A 302 -50.14 16.47 -10.38
N LYS A 303 -50.21 15.17 -10.19
CA LYS A 303 -51.42 14.38 -10.45
C LYS A 303 -52.62 14.88 -9.67
N SER A 304 -52.46 15.10 -8.35
CA SER A 304 -53.55 15.61 -7.51
C SER A 304 -54.02 17.00 -7.97
N ARG A 305 -53.10 17.84 -8.45
CA ARG A 305 -53.46 19.16 -9.03
C ARG A 305 -54.19 19.06 -10.35
N LEU A 306 -53.81 18.13 -11.22
CA LEU A 306 -54.51 17.84 -12.50
C LEU A 306 -55.93 17.29 -12.25
N ASP A 307 -56.05 16.31 -11.36
CA ASP A 307 -57.34 15.75 -10.96
C ASP A 307 -58.27 16.83 -10.38
N ALA A 308 -57.74 17.74 -9.55
CA ALA A 308 -58.50 18.85 -9.01
C ALA A 308 -58.89 19.90 -10.06
N ALA A 309 -58.14 20.01 -11.16
CA ALA A 309 -58.43 20.88 -12.28
C ALA A 309 -59.40 20.23 -13.33
N GLY A 310 -59.76 18.96 -13.13
CA GLY A 310 -60.63 18.21 -14.06
C GLY A 310 -59.93 17.82 -15.38
N LEU A 311 -58.59 17.67 -15.36
CA LEU A 311 -57.74 17.33 -16.52
C LEU A 311 -57.26 15.87 -16.44
#